data_4011cad28ea26e9bdf20059d8cf95786
#
_entry.id   4011cad28ea26e9bdf20059d8cf95786
#
_cell.length_a   1.000
_cell.length_b   1.000
_cell.length_c   1.000
_cell.angle_alpha   90.00
_cell.angle_beta   90.00
_cell.angle_gamma   90.00
#
_symmetry.space_group_name_H-M   'P 1'
#
loop_
_entity.id
_entity.type
_entity.pdbx_description
1 polymer ?
#
loop_
_entity_poly.entity_id
_entity_poly.type
_entity_poly.pdbx_seq_one_letter_code
_entity_poly.pdbx_strand_id
1 'polypeptide(L)'
;MNKNEIRIDGQTVPFVEGQSIMEAAEAAGIYIPHLCYHPDFKANGSCKLCTCRINGREASTCTTPAVAGQVVENNTDDLNKQRRLLIQMLFVEGNHYCPGCTQSGNCQLQAMAYHLGMTNLQFPLFNSQRNLDASHPDLMIDRDRCIYCELCIRASRTEDKKDIFCIAGRGENKSLKVTSDTGLLKDSDIVLEDRSANICPVGCIIKKHGAFTKPIGERTFDLKTISDEKITHRLKETPDIKPGTKVKLATCSLAGCFGCHMSFLDIDEKIVDLIEFVEFSRSPLTDIEHCAPDCDVGLIEGGVCNTENIEVLKEFRASCKILIAVGSCAINGGVPAVRNSIDVEECLREAYIDGIGVANPKIPTDKEIPHILEKVHPIHEIVKIDYFLPGCPPPADAFWQVLTGLLAGEEIELSYDLLHFD
;
A
#
# COMPACT_ATOMS: atom_id res chain seq x y z
N MET A 1 7.39 36.36 -26.26
CA MET A 1 7.52 35.20 -25.38
C MET A 1 8.90 35.22 -24.77
N ASN A 2 9.01 35.21 -23.45
CA ASN A 2 10.30 35.06 -22.80
C ASN A 2 10.99 33.79 -23.31
N LYS A 3 12.29 33.87 -23.56
CA LYS A 3 13.02 32.77 -24.24
C LYS A 3 13.11 31.47 -23.45
N ASN A 4 12.77 31.48 -22.14
CA ASN A 4 12.94 30.31 -21.23
C ASN A 4 11.68 30.04 -20.43
N GLU A 5 10.58 29.69 -21.12
CA GLU A 5 9.30 29.32 -20.48
C GLU A 5 8.75 28.02 -21.09
N ILE A 6 8.22 27.15 -20.25
CA ILE A 6 7.43 25.97 -20.59
C ILE A 6 6.02 26.13 -20.01
N ARG A 7 5.06 25.31 -20.44
CA ARG A 7 3.72 25.22 -19.86
C ARG A 7 3.52 23.88 -19.22
N ILE A 8 3.13 23.86 -17.93
CA ILE A 8 2.77 22.63 -17.22
C ILE A 8 1.32 22.75 -16.77
N ASP A 9 0.45 21.87 -17.24
CA ASP A 9 -1.02 21.86 -16.98
C ASP A 9 -1.65 23.27 -17.19
N GLY A 10 -1.24 23.96 -18.24
CA GLY A 10 -1.71 25.31 -18.58
C GLY A 10 -0.99 26.46 -17.87
N GLN A 11 -0.24 26.19 -16.81
CA GLN A 11 0.53 27.21 -16.08
C GLN A 11 1.87 27.48 -16.78
N THR A 12 2.22 28.76 -16.93
CA THR A 12 3.54 29.18 -17.47
C THR A 12 4.61 29.06 -16.39
N VAL A 13 5.67 28.34 -16.70
CA VAL A 13 6.77 28.02 -15.79
C VAL A 13 8.09 28.49 -16.39
N PRO A 14 8.78 29.44 -15.76
CA PRO A 14 10.11 29.84 -16.18
C PRO A 14 11.12 28.75 -15.83
N PHE A 15 12.17 28.59 -16.62
CA PHE A 15 13.27 27.67 -16.33
C PHE A 15 14.62 28.31 -16.64
N VAL A 16 15.68 27.77 -16.02
CA VAL A 16 17.07 28.14 -16.31
C VAL A 16 17.63 27.11 -17.31
N GLU A 17 18.45 27.59 -18.25
CA GLU A 17 19.10 26.74 -19.23
C GLU A 17 19.85 25.57 -18.55
N GLY A 18 19.65 24.35 -19.02
CA GLY A 18 20.23 23.14 -18.44
C GLY A 18 19.35 22.43 -17.41
N GLN A 19 18.29 23.06 -16.90
CA GLN A 19 17.33 22.39 -16.02
C GLN A 19 16.52 21.31 -16.76
N SER A 20 16.18 20.26 -16.03
CA SER A 20 15.12 19.32 -16.43
C SER A 20 13.74 19.95 -16.22
N ILE A 21 12.73 19.37 -16.85
CA ILE A 21 11.32 19.77 -16.63
C ILE A 21 10.93 19.57 -15.16
N MET A 22 11.45 18.52 -14.50
CA MET A 22 11.20 18.27 -13.07
C MET A 22 11.74 19.40 -12.20
N GLU A 23 12.99 19.83 -12.42
CA GLU A 23 13.60 20.93 -11.67
C GLU A 23 12.87 22.26 -11.88
N ALA A 24 12.42 22.52 -13.11
CA ALA A 24 11.63 23.71 -13.40
C ALA A 24 10.25 23.67 -12.71
N ALA A 25 9.60 22.49 -12.68
CA ALA A 25 8.33 22.30 -12.00
C ALA A 25 8.46 22.49 -10.49
N GLU A 26 9.50 21.90 -9.88
CA GLU A 26 9.78 22.01 -8.45
C GLU A 26 10.04 23.48 -8.05
N ALA A 27 10.84 24.21 -8.83
CA ALA A 27 11.11 25.63 -8.61
C ALA A 27 9.82 26.50 -8.70
N ALA A 28 8.83 26.06 -9.48
CA ALA A 28 7.52 26.72 -9.62
C ALA A 28 6.49 26.22 -8.62
N GLY A 29 6.84 25.30 -7.70
CA GLY A 29 5.90 24.70 -6.74
C GLY A 29 4.91 23.70 -7.34
N ILE A 30 5.16 23.21 -8.56
CA ILE A 30 4.32 22.20 -9.22
C ILE A 30 4.86 20.81 -8.87
N TYR A 31 4.03 20.02 -8.22
CA TYR A 31 4.39 18.66 -7.88
C TYR A 31 4.21 17.71 -9.08
N ILE A 32 5.28 16.98 -9.41
CA ILE A 32 5.25 15.87 -10.36
C ILE A 32 5.56 14.58 -9.60
N PRO A 33 4.70 13.55 -9.62
CA PRO A 33 4.90 12.30 -8.89
C PRO A 33 6.23 11.63 -9.19
N HIS A 34 6.97 11.22 -8.16
CA HIS A 34 8.27 10.56 -8.31
C HIS A 34 8.66 9.75 -7.06
N LEU A 35 9.57 8.79 -7.22
CA LEU A 35 10.18 8.02 -6.12
C LEU A 35 11.70 7.95 -6.21
N CYS A 36 12.28 7.96 -7.42
CA CYS A 36 13.72 7.83 -7.61
C CYS A 36 14.45 9.18 -7.82
N TYR A 37 13.71 10.27 -7.97
CA TYR A 37 14.28 11.61 -8.07
C TYR A 37 14.59 12.19 -6.68
N HIS A 38 15.70 12.90 -6.58
CA HIS A 38 16.07 13.71 -5.44
C HIS A 38 16.90 14.89 -5.97
N PRO A 39 16.67 16.14 -5.51
CA PRO A 39 17.36 17.31 -6.05
C PRO A 39 18.89 17.27 -5.89
N ASP A 40 19.40 16.62 -4.84
CA ASP A 40 20.85 16.52 -4.57
C ASP A 40 21.58 15.56 -5.52
N PHE A 41 20.87 14.74 -6.29
CA PHE A 41 21.49 13.72 -7.13
C PHE A 41 21.07 13.79 -8.59
N LYS A 42 21.99 13.45 -9.48
CA LYS A 42 21.67 13.28 -10.89
C LYS A 42 20.52 12.28 -11.06
N ALA A 43 19.48 12.67 -11.75
CA ALA A 43 18.34 11.82 -12.02
C ALA A 43 18.70 10.60 -12.89
N ASN A 44 18.14 9.42 -12.57
CA ASN A 44 18.32 8.19 -13.37
C ASN A 44 17.06 7.73 -14.09
N GLY A 45 15.89 8.29 -13.78
CA GLY A 45 14.63 8.01 -14.46
C GLY A 45 14.12 6.58 -14.31
N SER A 46 14.45 5.86 -13.22
CA SER A 46 14.13 4.44 -13.07
C SER A 46 12.66 4.16 -12.75
N CYS A 47 12.02 4.94 -11.86
CA CYS A 47 10.67 4.65 -11.36
C CYS A 47 9.55 4.95 -12.35
N LYS A 48 9.79 5.78 -13.37
CA LYS A 48 8.81 6.21 -14.40
C LYS A 48 7.58 6.97 -13.89
N LEU A 49 7.43 7.22 -12.60
CA LEU A 49 6.29 7.96 -12.05
C LEU A 49 6.22 9.41 -12.53
N CYS A 50 7.39 10.02 -12.80
CA CYS A 50 7.48 11.37 -13.34
C CYS A 50 7.21 11.45 -14.86
N THR A 51 6.69 10.39 -15.47
CA THR A 51 6.28 10.43 -16.88
C THR A 51 5.13 11.40 -17.05
N CYS A 52 5.32 12.36 -17.95
CA CYS A 52 4.33 13.35 -18.39
C CYS A 52 4.23 13.32 -19.90
N ARG A 53 3.16 13.87 -20.44
CA ARG A 53 3.01 14.03 -21.88
C ARG A 53 3.60 15.37 -22.29
N ILE A 54 4.73 15.35 -23.02
CA ILE A 54 5.49 16.53 -23.46
C ILE A 54 5.30 16.70 -24.95
N ASN A 55 4.61 17.76 -25.39
CA ASN A 55 4.24 17.99 -26.77
C ASN A 55 3.58 16.74 -27.43
N GLY A 56 2.69 16.06 -26.68
CA GLY A 56 1.97 14.88 -27.12
C GLY A 56 2.75 13.55 -27.02
N ARG A 57 3.99 13.54 -26.51
CA ARG A 57 4.80 12.33 -26.31
C ARG A 57 5.12 12.10 -24.83
N GLU A 58 5.01 10.87 -24.37
CA GLU A 58 5.32 10.51 -22.99
C GLU A 58 6.84 10.41 -22.75
N ALA A 59 7.32 11.12 -21.73
CA ALA A 59 8.72 11.07 -21.31
C ALA A 59 8.87 11.37 -19.80
N SER A 60 9.96 10.88 -19.21
CA SER A 60 10.29 11.12 -17.80
C SER A 60 10.84 12.53 -17.61
N THR A 61 10.10 13.37 -16.90
CA THR A 61 10.45 14.80 -16.70
C THR A 61 11.76 15.02 -15.94
N CYS A 62 12.15 14.09 -15.05
CA CYS A 62 13.40 14.20 -14.31
C CYS A 62 14.66 14.06 -15.18
N THR A 63 14.55 13.48 -16.37
CA THR A 63 15.67 13.28 -17.31
C THR A 63 15.50 14.03 -18.62
N THR A 64 14.36 14.70 -18.83
CA THR A 64 14.07 15.47 -20.03
C THR A 64 14.41 16.94 -19.80
N PRO A 65 15.31 17.53 -20.59
CA PRO A 65 15.64 18.96 -20.50
C PRO A 65 14.40 19.84 -20.76
N ALA A 66 14.29 20.93 -20.01
CA ALA A 66 13.33 21.98 -20.31
C ALA A 66 13.76 22.77 -21.56
N VAL A 67 12.86 22.92 -22.52
CA VAL A 67 13.09 23.66 -23.77
C VAL A 67 11.94 24.64 -23.99
N ALA A 68 12.25 25.87 -24.36
CA ALA A 68 11.25 26.92 -24.54
C ALA A 68 10.10 26.50 -25.47
N GLY A 69 8.88 26.78 -25.02
CA GLY A 69 7.66 26.48 -25.76
C GLY A 69 7.12 25.06 -25.60
N GLN A 70 7.77 24.19 -24.79
CA GLN A 70 7.20 22.87 -24.46
C GLN A 70 5.87 23.02 -23.72
N VAL A 71 4.94 22.14 -24.06
CA VAL A 71 3.67 21.95 -23.36
C VAL A 71 3.72 20.60 -22.66
N VAL A 72 3.51 20.60 -21.35
CA VAL A 72 3.61 19.44 -20.47
C VAL A 72 2.24 19.22 -19.83
N GLU A 73 1.68 18.05 -20.02
CA GLU A 73 0.50 17.55 -19.30
C GLU A 73 0.99 16.60 -18.21
N ASN A 74 0.72 16.94 -16.96
CA ASN A 74 1.15 16.17 -15.79
C ASN A 74 -0.04 15.50 -15.08
N ASN A 75 -1.11 16.25 -14.81
CA ASN A 75 -2.25 15.78 -14.03
C ASN A 75 -3.44 15.44 -14.96
N THR A 76 -3.38 14.26 -15.60
CA THR A 76 -4.47 13.73 -16.42
C THR A 76 -4.87 12.34 -15.93
N ASP A 77 -6.13 11.94 -16.14
CA ASP A 77 -6.67 10.66 -15.64
C ASP A 77 -5.89 9.45 -16.16
N ASP A 78 -5.49 9.46 -17.43
CA ASP A 78 -4.73 8.38 -18.05
C ASP A 78 -3.31 8.28 -17.47
N LEU A 79 -2.61 9.39 -17.24
CA LEU A 79 -1.30 9.41 -16.60
C LEU A 79 -1.40 8.95 -15.14
N ASN A 80 -2.41 9.41 -14.41
CA ASN A 80 -2.62 8.99 -13.02
C ASN A 80 -3.01 7.51 -12.92
N LYS A 81 -3.76 6.98 -13.88
CA LYS A 81 -4.03 5.54 -14.00
C LYS A 81 -2.75 4.74 -14.24
N GLN A 82 -1.88 5.17 -15.15
CA GLN A 82 -0.58 4.53 -15.39
C GLN A 82 0.30 4.57 -14.14
N ARG A 83 0.36 5.71 -13.43
CA ARG A 83 1.10 5.85 -12.18
C ARG A 83 0.58 4.91 -11.09
N ARG A 84 -0.75 4.77 -10.94
CA ARG A 84 -1.35 3.79 -10.02
C ARG A 84 -0.90 2.36 -10.34
N LEU A 85 -0.91 1.96 -11.61
CA LEU A 85 -0.44 0.64 -12.02
C LEU A 85 1.04 0.42 -11.67
N LEU A 86 1.90 1.43 -11.89
CA LEU A 86 3.32 1.34 -11.51
C LEU A 86 3.51 1.19 -9.98
N ILE A 87 2.75 1.93 -9.19
CA ILE A 87 2.79 1.80 -7.72
C ILE A 87 2.31 0.41 -7.29
N GLN A 88 1.20 -0.08 -7.85
CA GLN A 88 0.70 -1.43 -7.57
C GLN A 88 1.74 -2.51 -7.88
N MET A 89 2.45 -2.40 -9.01
CA MET A 89 3.55 -3.32 -9.35
C MET A 89 4.67 -3.30 -8.31
N LEU A 90 5.03 -2.13 -7.78
CA LEU A 90 6.03 -2.03 -6.71
C LEU A 90 5.55 -2.68 -5.41
N PHE A 91 4.26 -2.57 -5.09
CA PHE A 91 3.69 -3.21 -3.91
C PHE A 91 3.63 -4.74 -4.01
N VAL A 92 3.27 -5.29 -5.17
CA VAL A 92 3.16 -6.75 -5.35
C VAL A 92 4.52 -7.42 -5.57
N GLU A 93 5.52 -6.70 -6.10
CA GLU A 93 6.87 -7.21 -6.28
C GLU A 93 7.60 -7.37 -4.95
N GLY A 94 7.40 -6.42 -4.04
CA GLY A 94 7.99 -6.42 -2.70
C GLY A 94 7.05 -6.99 -1.65
N ASN A 95 7.58 -7.21 -0.45
CA ASN A 95 6.77 -7.55 0.73
C ASN A 95 6.50 -6.27 1.54
N HIS A 96 5.57 -5.44 1.04
CA HIS A 96 5.23 -4.16 1.66
C HIS A 96 4.09 -4.32 2.68
N TYR A 97 4.38 -5.02 3.76
CA TYR A 97 3.48 -5.15 4.89
C TYR A 97 3.52 -3.88 5.75
N CYS A 98 2.66 -2.91 5.44
CA CYS A 98 2.63 -1.59 6.09
C CYS A 98 2.34 -1.65 7.60
N PRO A 99 1.36 -2.42 8.11
CA PRO A 99 1.04 -2.45 9.53
C PRO A 99 2.21 -2.85 10.45
N GLY A 100 3.14 -3.68 9.98
CA GLY A 100 4.34 -4.09 10.71
C GLY A 100 5.62 -3.39 10.27
N CYS A 101 5.53 -2.39 9.41
CA CYS A 101 6.69 -1.70 8.86
C CYS A 101 7.10 -0.52 9.74
N THR A 102 8.37 -0.49 10.18
CA THR A 102 8.91 0.62 10.98
C THR A 102 8.92 1.97 10.25
N GLN A 103 8.72 1.97 8.93
CA GLN A 103 8.63 3.17 8.10
C GLN A 103 7.19 3.55 7.75
N SER A 104 6.18 2.86 8.30
CA SER A 104 4.80 3.28 8.12
C SER A 104 4.59 4.69 8.66
N GLY A 105 3.85 5.52 7.92
CA GLY A 105 3.73 6.94 8.20
C GLY A 105 4.92 7.81 7.75
N ASN A 106 6.07 7.21 7.43
CA ASN A 106 7.28 7.89 6.93
C ASN A 106 7.81 7.25 5.63
N CYS A 107 6.94 6.67 4.83
CA CYS A 107 7.27 5.94 3.61
C CYS A 107 6.76 6.70 2.38
N GLN A 108 7.67 7.05 1.46
CA GLN A 108 7.32 7.78 0.24
C GLN A 108 6.47 6.93 -0.74
N LEU A 109 6.67 5.59 -0.77
CA LEU A 109 5.84 4.70 -1.58
C LEU A 109 4.39 4.70 -1.08
N GLN A 110 4.20 4.64 0.22
CA GLN A 110 2.89 4.70 0.88
C GLN A 110 2.20 6.05 0.60
N ALA A 111 2.91 7.17 0.81
CA ALA A 111 2.39 8.50 0.51
C ALA A 111 2.01 8.67 -0.97
N MET A 112 2.79 8.10 -1.89
CA MET A 112 2.49 8.13 -3.32
C MET A 112 1.24 7.32 -3.66
N ALA A 113 1.03 6.16 -3.01
CA ALA A 113 -0.18 5.37 -3.18
C ALA A 113 -1.43 6.16 -2.77
N TYR A 114 -1.36 6.84 -1.63
CA TYR A 114 -2.45 7.70 -1.14
C TYR A 114 -2.71 8.90 -2.05
N HIS A 115 -1.64 9.57 -2.52
CA HIS A 115 -1.75 10.69 -3.47
C HIS A 115 -2.48 10.30 -4.75
N LEU A 116 -2.25 9.09 -5.23
CA LEU A 116 -2.86 8.56 -6.44
C LEU A 116 -4.22 7.88 -6.21
N GLY A 117 -4.73 7.88 -4.99
CA GLY A 117 -6.01 7.23 -4.65
C GLY A 117 -5.97 5.71 -4.85
N MET A 118 -4.85 5.04 -4.54
CA MET A 118 -4.74 3.60 -4.64
C MET A 118 -5.39 2.93 -3.44
N THR A 119 -6.43 2.14 -3.68
CA THR A 119 -7.17 1.41 -2.62
C THR A 119 -6.86 -0.08 -2.57
N ASN A 120 -6.31 -0.63 -3.65
CA ASN A 120 -6.12 -2.07 -3.81
C ASN A 120 -4.91 -2.42 -4.67
N LEU A 121 -4.57 -3.71 -4.69
CA LEU A 121 -3.63 -4.33 -5.61
C LEU A 121 -4.42 -5.09 -6.68
N GLN A 122 -4.15 -4.83 -7.96
CA GLN A 122 -4.80 -5.53 -9.08
C GLN A 122 -3.99 -6.73 -9.59
N PHE A 123 -2.73 -6.82 -9.19
CA PHE A 123 -1.82 -7.88 -9.60
C PHE A 123 -1.66 -8.89 -8.46
N PRO A 124 -1.45 -10.18 -8.76
CA PRO A 124 -1.11 -11.18 -7.77
C PRO A 124 0.18 -10.84 -7.02
N LEU A 125 0.25 -11.17 -5.74
CA LEU A 125 1.46 -11.02 -4.94
C LEU A 125 2.56 -11.95 -5.46
N PHE A 126 3.76 -11.44 -5.66
CA PHE A 126 4.90 -12.25 -6.13
C PHE A 126 5.49 -13.10 -5.01
N ASN A 127 5.23 -12.75 -3.74
CA ASN A 127 5.79 -13.44 -2.57
C ASN A 127 7.31 -13.63 -2.69
N SER A 128 8.00 -12.57 -3.11
CA SER A 128 9.47 -12.61 -3.24
C SER A 128 10.12 -12.94 -1.91
N GLN A 129 11.19 -13.72 -1.97
CA GLN A 129 11.98 -14.12 -0.80
C GLN A 129 13.43 -13.64 -1.01
N ARG A 130 13.69 -12.41 -0.62
CA ARG A 130 15.02 -11.82 -0.69
C ARG A 130 15.64 -11.78 0.71
N ASN A 131 16.91 -12.14 0.80
CA ASN A 131 17.59 -12.26 2.09
C ASN A 131 17.59 -10.93 2.85
N LEU A 132 17.12 -10.98 4.09
CA LEU A 132 17.28 -9.94 5.09
C LEU A 132 18.72 -9.95 5.59
N ASP A 133 19.33 -8.78 5.74
CA ASP A 133 20.67 -8.62 6.31
C ASP A 133 20.58 -7.77 7.60
N ALA A 134 20.66 -8.43 8.73
CA ALA A 134 20.67 -7.81 10.05
C ALA A 134 22.05 -7.92 10.73
N SER A 135 23.11 -8.14 9.94
CA SER A 135 24.47 -8.40 10.48
C SER A 135 25.13 -7.19 11.12
N HIS A 136 24.81 -5.95 10.67
CA HIS A 136 25.37 -4.74 11.26
C HIS A 136 24.71 -4.45 12.64
N PRO A 137 25.45 -3.93 13.65
CA PRO A 137 24.87 -3.66 14.96
C PRO A 137 23.68 -2.69 14.91
N ASP A 138 23.74 -1.63 14.10
CA ASP A 138 22.81 -0.51 14.13
C ASP A 138 21.91 -0.42 12.90
N LEU A 139 22.20 -1.17 11.82
CA LEU A 139 21.48 -1.12 10.54
C LEU A 139 20.98 -2.50 10.13
N MET A 140 19.91 -2.50 9.34
CA MET A 140 19.33 -3.70 8.74
C MET A 140 18.87 -3.38 7.31
N ILE A 141 19.04 -4.33 6.39
CA ILE A 141 18.48 -4.26 5.05
C ILE A 141 17.41 -5.33 4.88
N ASP A 142 16.18 -4.91 4.66
CA ASP A 142 15.09 -5.75 4.18
C ASP A 142 14.95 -5.57 2.66
N ARG A 143 15.50 -6.50 1.90
CA ARG A 143 15.56 -6.41 0.44
C ARG A 143 14.21 -6.61 -0.24
N ASP A 144 13.25 -7.23 0.45
CA ASP A 144 11.89 -7.39 -0.06
C ASP A 144 11.11 -6.07 -0.10
N ARG A 145 11.59 -5.03 0.60
CA ARG A 145 11.03 -3.68 0.57
C ARG A 145 11.74 -2.73 -0.38
N CYS A 146 12.73 -3.21 -1.14
CA CYS A 146 13.50 -2.38 -2.05
C CYS A 146 12.74 -2.07 -3.34
N ILE A 147 12.52 -0.79 -3.65
CA ILE A 147 11.87 -0.30 -4.88
C ILE A 147 12.87 0.06 -6.00
N TYR A 148 14.11 -0.29 -5.86
CA TYR A 148 15.19 -0.05 -6.84
C TYR A 148 15.34 1.41 -7.30
N CYS A 149 15.08 2.37 -6.41
CA CYS A 149 15.21 3.80 -6.69
C CYS A 149 16.68 4.26 -6.82
N GLU A 150 17.64 3.46 -6.33
CA GLU A 150 19.07 3.70 -6.36
C GLU A 150 19.53 4.97 -5.60
N LEU A 151 18.70 5.54 -4.71
CA LEU A 151 19.08 6.70 -3.92
C LEU A 151 20.25 6.38 -2.98
N CYS A 152 20.20 5.24 -2.28
CA CYS A 152 21.30 4.80 -1.40
C CYS A 152 22.63 4.60 -2.17
N ILE A 153 22.57 4.08 -3.39
CA ILE A 153 23.75 3.87 -4.24
C ILE A 153 24.39 5.23 -4.61
N ARG A 154 23.55 6.16 -5.07
CA ARG A 154 24.02 7.50 -5.45
C ARG A 154 24.58 8.26 -4.25
N ALA A 155 23.87 8.23 -3.13
CA ALA A 155 24.34 8.86 -1.89
C ALA A 155 25.68 8.27 -1.42
N SER A 156 25.78 6.95 -1.35
CA SER A 156 27.04 6.28 -0.95
C SER A 156 28.21 6.65 -1.84
N ARG A 157 27.98 6.77 -3.16
CA ARG A 157 29.01 7.11 -4.13
C ARG A 157 29.39 8.58 -4.12
N THR A 158 28.41 9.49 -4.07
CA THR A 158 28.66 10.93 -4.29
C THR A 158 28.91 11.70 -3.00
N GLU A 159 28.21 11.38 -1.91
CA GLU A 159 28.34 12.07 -0.62
C GLU A 159 29.23 11.32 0.35
N ASP A 160 28.95 10.04 0.61
CA ASP A 160 29.71 9.25 1.58
C ASP A 160 31.11 8.84 1.05
N LYS A 161 31.30 8.81 -0.29
CA LYS A 161 32.55 8.40 -0.96
C LYS A 161 32.98 6.97 -0.62
N LYS A 162 32.00 6.09 -0.35
CA LYS A 162 32.24 4.70 0.13
C LYS A 162 31.85 3.61 -0.86
N ASP A 163 30.94 3.90 -1.81
CA ASP A 163 30.40 2.95 -2.81
C ASP A 163 29.87 1.64 -2.21
N ILE A 164 29.15 1.73 -1.09
CA ILE A 164 28.67 0.60 -0.27
C ILE A 164 27.66 -0.28 -1.01
N PHE A 165 26.81 0.32 -1.86
CA PHE A 165 25.69 -0.37 -2.46
C PHE A 165 25.78 -0.47 -3.97
N CYS A 166 25.32 -1.59 -4.52
CA CYS A 166 25.12 -1.78 -5.95
C CYS A 166 23.88 -2.62 -6.25
N ILE A 167 23.42 -2.61 -7.51
CA ILE A 167 22.39 -3.53 -7.99
C ILE A 167 23.07 -4.67 -8.72
N ALA A 168 22.68 -5.91 -8.40
CA ALA A 168 23.11 -7.12 -9.12
C ALA A 168 21.91 -7.99 -9.50
N GLY A 169 22.12 -8.89 -10.46
CA GLY A 169 21.08 -9.74 -11.00
C GLY A 169 20.23 -9.07 -12.10
N ARG A 170 19.27 -9.84 -12.63
CA ARG A 170 18.34 -9.41 -13.68
C ARG A 170 16.94 -9.97 -13.42
N GLY A 171 15.90 -9.28 -13.89
CA GLY A 171 14.51 -9.70 -13.72
C GLY A 171 14.17 -9.91 -12.26
N GLU A 172 13.54 -11.01 -11.91
CA GLU A 172 13.15 -11.40 -10.55
C GLU A 172 14.35 -11.56 -9.58
N ASN A 173 15.52 -11.92 -10.12
CA ASN A 173 16.77 -12.06 -9.36
C ASN A 173 17.50 -10.73 -9.14
N LYS A 174 16.95 -9.60 -9.60
CA LYS A 174 17.49 -8.27 -9.33
C LYS A 174 17.44 -7.98 -7.83
N SER A 175 18.56 -7.55 -7.24
CA SER A 175 18.64 -7.31 -5.80
C SER A 175 19.65 -6.22 -5.47
N LEU A 176 19.36 -5.48 -4.41
CA LEU A 176 20.33 -4.57 -3.76
C LEU A 176 21.40 -5.41 -3.05
N LYS A 177 22.66 -5.16 -3.38
CA LYS A 177 23.81 -5.84 -2.78
C LYS A 177 24.68 -4.86 -2.03
N VAL A 178 25.39 -5.38 -1.03
CA VAL A 178 26.41 -4.66 -0.28
C VAL A 178 27.77 -4.99 -0.89
N THR A 179 28.57 -3.97 -1.17
CA THR A 179 29.92 -4.08 -1.72
C THR A 179 30.89 -4.27 -0.54
N SER A 180 31.02 -5.51 -0.09
CA SER A 180 31.97 -5.94 0.96
C SER A 180 32.49 -7.33 0.63
N ASP A 181 33.53 -7.79 1.30
CA ASP A 181 34.14 -9.10 1.04
C ASP A 181 33.14 -10.26 1.21
N THR A 182 32.22 -10.16 2.14
CA THR A 182 31.19 -11.17 2.41
C THR A 182 29.82 -10.84 1.80
N GLY A 183 29.62 -9.64 1.30
CA GLY A 183 28.33 -9.15 0.85
C GLY A 183 27.37 -8.77 1.99
N LEU A 184 27.87 -8.72 3.25
CA LEU A 184 27.10 -8.36 4.45
C LEU A 184 27.40 -6.93 4.91
N LEU A 185 26.40 -6.27 5.53
CA LEU A 185 26.54 -4.93 6.08
C LEU A 185 27.65 -4.81 7.13
N LYS A 186 27.80 -5.81 8.01
CA LYS A 186 28.81 -5.79 9.08
C LYS A 186 30.24 -5.66 8.58
N ASP A 187 30.50 -6.10 7.35
CA ASP A 187 31.82 -6.12 6.75
C ASP A 187 32.02 -4.96 5.73
N SER A 188 31.11 -3.96 5.77
CA SER A 188 31.19 -2.73 5.01
C SER A 188 31.57 -1.55 5.90
N ASP A 189 31.97 -0.43 5.30
CA ASP A 189 32.36 0.78 6.02
C ASP A 189 31.16 1.71 6.33
N ILE A 190 29.92 1.19 6.26
CA ILE A 190 28.72 1.98 6.52
C ILE A 190 28.62 2.37 8.01
N VAL A 191 28.18 3.61 8.25
CA VAL A 191 27.88 4.11 9.60
C VAL A 191 26.49 4.78 9.61
N LEU A 192 25.91 4.98 10.81
CA LEU A 192 24.57 5.57 10.99
C LEU A 192 24.44 6.97 10.38
N GLU A 193 25.52 7.74 10.37
CA GLU A 193 25.57 9.12 9.89
C GLU A 193 25.64 9.22 8.36
N ASP A 194 25.97 8.14 7.68
CA ASP A 194 26.07 8.12 6.22
C ASP A 194 24.76 8.52 5.57
N ARG A 195 24.84 9.33 4.52
CA ARG A 195 23.67 9.73 3.75
C ARG A 195 22.95 8.52 3.16
N SER A 196 23.69 7.52 2.72
CA SER A 196 23.16 6.28 2.16
C SER A 196 22.35 5.45 3.15
N ALA A 197 22.66 5.50 4.45
CA ALA A 197 21.89 4.87 5.51
C ALA A 197 20.57 5.62 5.81
N ASN A 198 20.47 6.90 5.43
CA ASN A 198 19.38 7.79 5.83
C ASN A 198 18.44 8.19 4.69
N ILE A 199 18.79 7.89 3.43
CA ILE A 199 18.05 8.40 2.26
C ILE A 199 17.02 7.42 1.70
N CYS A 200 16.92 6.22 2.27
CA CYS A 200 15.99 5.23 1.75
C CYS A 200 14.55 5.76 1.88
N PRO A 201 13.79 5.86 0.76
CA PRO A 201 12.44 6.44 0.80
C PRO A 201 11.38 5.45 1.31
N VAL A 202 11.79 4.21 1.58
CA VAL A 202 10.94 3.10 2.03
C VAL A 202 11.62 2.33 3.17
N GLY A 203 10.97 1.29 3.69
CA GLY A 203 11.51 0.47 4.78
C GLY A 203 12.55 -0.58 4.36
N CYS A 204 13.37 -0.32 3.34
CA CYS A 204 14.41 -1.26 2.92
C CYS A 204 15.67 -1.15 3.79
N ILE A 205 16.20 0.06 3.99
CA ILE A 205 17.32 0.32 4.92
C ILE A 205 16.75 0.89 6.19
N ILE A 206 16.93 0.21 7.31
CA ILE A 206 16.29 0.47 8.58
C ILE A 206 17.35 0.65 9.66
N LYS A 207 17.17 1.66 10.54
CA LYS A 207 17.94 1.82 11.76
C LYS A 207 17.37 0.91 12.84
N LYS A 208 18.20 0.05 13.41
CA LYS A 208 17.84 -0.72 14.58
C LYS A 208 17.67 0.21 15.79
N HIS A 209 16.94 -0.24 16.80
CA HIS A 209 16.74 0.48 18.07
C HIS A 209 16.07 1.87 17.93
N GLY A 210 15.65 2.27 16.72
CA GLY A 210 14.97 3.52 16.43
C GLY A 210 13.62 3.31 15.73
N ALA A 211 13.05 2.10 15.83
CA ALA A 211 11.77 1.79 15.22
C ALA A 211 10.63 2.67 15.77
N PHE A 212 9.72 3.05 14.89
CA PHE A 212 8.54 3.83 15.25
C PHE A 212 8.85 5.17 15.95
N THR A 213 9.94 5.81 15.59
CA THR A 213 10.25 7.18 16.04
C THR A 213 9.20 8.19 15.61
N LYS A 214 8.44 7.87 14.55
CA LYS A 214 7.17 8.52 14.21
C LYS A 214 6.04 7.53 14.45
N PRO A 215 4.90 7.99 14.99
CA PRO A 215 3.71 7.15 15.11
C PRO A 215 3.29 6.58 13.75
N ILE A 216 2.80 5.36 13.75
CA ILE A 216 2.18 4.75 12.56
C ILE A 216 1.02 5.62 12.12
N GLY A 217 0.89 5.85 10.82
CA GLY A 217 -0.15 6.71 10.24
C GLY A 217 0.21 8.20 10.18
N GLU A 218 1.20 8.69 10.90
CA GLU A 218 1.70 10.06 10.76
C GLU A 218 2.61 10.19 9.54
N ARG A 219 2.08 10.77 8.46
CA ARG A 219 2.78 10.92 7.18
C ARG A 219 3.77 12.08 7.22
N THR A 220 5.04 11.80 6.90
CA THR A 220 6.07 12.85 6.76
C THR A 220 6.16 13.41 5.36
N PHE A 221 5.78 12.64 4.37
CA PHE A 221 5.77 13.06 2.97
C PHE A 221 4.39 13.62 2.60
N ASP A 222 3.95 14.65 3.35
CA ASP A 222 2.80 15.43 2.94
C ASP A 222 3.17 16.17 1.67
N LEU A 223 2.50 15.81 0.62
CA LEU A 223 2.67 16.44 -0.67
C LEU A 223 2.07 17.84 -0.56
N LYS A 224 2.92 18.86 -0.51
CA LYS A 224 2.56 20.29 -0.41
C LYS A 224 1.51 20.74 -1.43
N THR A 225 1.21 19.90 -2.41
CA THR A 225 0.23 20.13 -3.48
C THR A 225 -1.11 19.47 -3.24
N ILE A 226 -1.28 18.72 -2.14
CA ILE A 226 -2.60 18.28 -1.72
C ILE A 226 -3.28 19.50 -1.13
N SER A 227 -4.27 20.05 -1.86
CA SER A 227 -5.07 21.16 -1.35
C SER A 227 -5.76 20.75 -0.06
N ASP A 228 -5.87 21.68 0.90
CA ASP A 228 -6.60 21.49 2.16
C ASP A 228 -8.01 20.94 1.92
N GLU A 229 -8.63 21.21 0.78
CA GLU A 229 -9.91 20.64 0.34
C GLU A 229 -9.89 19.12 0.15
N LYS A 230 -8.75 18.50 -0.22
CA LYS A 230 -8.62 17.05 -0.30
C LYS A 230 -8.33 16.40 1.06
N ILE A 231 -7.79 17.15 2.01
CA ILE A 231 -7.45 16.67 3.35
C ILE A 231 -8.64 16.82 4.29
N THR A 232 -9.46 17.87 4.12
CA THR A 232 -10.61 18.19 4.98
C THR A 232 -11.94 17.80 4.35
N HIS A 233 -12.13 16.54 3.98
CA HIS A 233 -13.51 16.06 3.88
C HIS A 233 -14.05 15.93 5.30
N ARG A 234 -14.77 16.96 5.74
CA ARG A 234 -15.72 16.81 6.85
C ARG A 234 -16.60 15.62 6.50
N LEU A 235 -16.76 14.70 7.45
CA LEU A 235 -17.78 13.67 7.39
C LEU A 235 -19.06 14.35 6.93
N LYS A 236 -19.57 13.98 5.76
CA LYS A 236 -20.86 14.46 5.29
C LYS A 236 -21.85 14.14 6.40
N GLU A 237 -22.68 15.12 6.78
CA GLU A 237 -23.88 14.87 7.55
C GLU A 237 -24.61 13.71 6.89
N THR A 238 -25.35 12.91 7.66
CA THR A 238 -26.11 11.75 7.15
C THR A 238 -26.74 12.13 5.81
N PRO A 239 -26.39 11.46 4.70
CA PRO A 239 -26.92 11.82 3.39
C PRO A 239 -28.44 11.72 3.41
N ASP A 240 -29.11 12.50 2.58
CA ASP A 240 -30.57 12.48 2.44
C ASP A 240 -31.00 11.14 1.79
N ILE A 241 -30.97 10.08 2.61
CA ILE A 241 -31.34 8.73 2.19
C ILE A 241 -32.85 8.66 2.13
N LYS A 242 -33.39 8.42 0.94
CA LYS A 242 -34.83 8.29 0.76
C LYS A 242 -35.36 7.17 1.64
N PRO A 243 -36.43 7.41 2.44
CA PRO A 243 -37.10 6.34 3.17
C PRO A 243 -37.54 5.23 2.18
N GLY A 244 -37.04 4.03 2.36
CA GLY A 244 -37.30 2.92 1.43
C GLY A 244 -37.02 1.58 2.08
N THR A 245 -36.87 0.57 1.26
CA THR A 245 -36.49 -0.79 1.68
C THR A 245 -35.08 -0.73 2.28
N LYS A 246 -34.92 -1.32 3.47
CA LYS A 246 -33.60 -1.44 4.11
C LYS A 246 -32.63 -2.22 3.22
N VAL A 247 -31.39 -1.76 3.17
CA VAL A 247 -30.29 -2.46 2.47
C VAL A 247 -29.86 -3.66 3.31
N LYS A 248 -29.82 -4.85 2.73
CA LYS A 248 -29.34 -6.05 3.41
C LYS A 248 -27.81 -6.08 3.42
N LEU A 249 -27.25 -6.03 4.63
CA LEU A 249 -25.81 -6.04 4.88
C LEU A 249 -25.38 -7.36 5.49
N ALA A 250 -24.42 -8.04 4.87
CA ALA A 250 -23.76 -9.21 5.45
C ALA A 250 -22.28 -8.87 5.75
N THR A 251 -21.76 -9.43 6.82
CA THR A 251 -20.34 -9.26 7.18
C THR A 251 -19.69 -10.59 7.52
N CYS A 252 -18.40 -10.73 7.25
CA CYS A 252 -17.65 -11.94 7.54
C CYS A 252 -16.21 -11.63 7.89
N SER A 253 -15.64 -12.39 8.84
CA SER A 253 -14.22 -12.39 9.14
C SER A 253 -13.61 -13.72 8.69
N LEU A 254 -12.58 -13.66 7.83
CA LEU A 254 -11.76 -14.78 7.41
C LEU A 254 -10.49 -14.85 8.29
N ALA A 255 -9.32 -15.10 7.69
CA ALA A 255 -8.06 -15.08 8.42
C ALA A 255 -7.63 -13.64 8.78
N GLY A 256 -7.88 -13.24 10.01
CA GLY A 256 -7.60 -11.89 10.52
C GLY A 256 -7.67 -11.83 12.04
N CYS A 257 -7.67 -10.62 12.58
CA CYS A 257 -7.71 -10.36 14.02
C CYS A 257 -9.08 -9.85 14.50
N PHE A 258 -10.07 -9.75 13.61
CA PHE A 258 -11.39 -9.15 13.86
C PHE A 258 -11.37 -7.63 14.12
N GLY A 259 -10.23 -6.98 13.96
CA GLY A 259 -10.06 -5.54 14.22
C GLY A 259 -10.89 -4.65 13.31
N CYS A 260 -11.15 -5.07 12.05
CA CYS A 260 -11.98 -4.30 11.13
C CYS A 260 -13.45 -4.27 11.56
N HIS A 261 -13.99 -5.37 12.09
CA HIS A 261 -15.34 -5.38 12.68
C HIS A 261 -15.42 -4.52 13.94
N MET A 262 -14.36 -4.53 14.77
CA MET A 262 -14.31 -3.64 15.94
C MET A 262 -14.30 -2.18 15.52
N SER A 263 -13.49 -1.80 14.54
CA SER A 263 -13.47 -0.43 14.01
C SER A 263 -14.80 -0.05 13.32
N PHE A 264 -15.49 -1.01 12.71
CA PHE A 264 -16.85 -0.76 12.21
C PHE A 264 -17.82 -0.40 13.35
N LEU A 265 -17.68 -1.02 14.52
CA LEU A 265 -18.50 -0.68 15.70
C LEU A 265 -18.11 0.67 16.31
N ASP A 266 -16.87 1.16 16.10
CA ASP A 266 -16.38 2.45 16.58
C ASP A 266 -17.01 3.65 15.83
N ILE A 267 -17.96 3.43 14.89
CA ILE A 267 -18.83 4.50 14.39
C ILE A 267 -19.77 5.02 15.47
N ASP A 268 -19.75 4.40 16.67
CA ASP A 268 -20.42 4.77 17.90
C ASP A 268 -21.94 5.01 17.74
N GLU A 269 -22.44 6.15 18.19
CA GLU A 269 -23.87 6.49 18.16
C GLU A 269 -24.46 6.51 16.73
N LYS A 270 -23.65 6.73 15.70
CA LYS A 270 -24.09 6.70 14.29
C LYS A 270 -24.58 5.30 13.84
N ILE A 271 -24.23 4.23 14.58
CA ILE A 271 -24.76 2.89 14.30
C ILE A 271 -26.29 2.86 14.47
N VAL A 272 -26.84 3.69 15.37
CA VAL A 272 -28.29 3.79 15.58
C VAL A 272 -28.97 4.40 14.36
N ASP A 273 -28.36 5.39 13.73
CA ASP A 273 -28.84 5.95 12.47
C ASP A 273 -28.72 4.92 11.34
N LEU A 274 -27.61 4.18 11.30
CA LEU A 274 -27.36 3.17 10.25
C LEU A 274 -28.40 2.04 10.25
N ILE A 275 -28.82 1.53 11.42
CA ILE A 275 -29.79 0.44 11.50
C ILE A 275 -31.19 0.83 11.05
N GLU A 276 -31.49 2.11 10.89
CA GLU A 276 -32.73 2.56 10.26
C GLU A 276 -32.75 2.26 8.75
N PHE A 277 -31.56 2.25 8.11
CA PHE A 277 -31.38 2.05 6.67
C PHE A 277 -30.85 0.66 6.29
N VAL A 278 -30.32 -0.09 7.27
CA VAL A 278 -29.67 -1.39 7.06
C VAL A 278 -30.40 -2.49 7.82
N GLU A 279 -30.50 -3.65 7.20
CA GLU A 279 -30.93 -4.91 7.82
C GLU A 279 -29.75 -5.88 7.79
N PHE A 280 -29.28 -6.32 8.96
CA PHE A 280 -28.21 -7.31 9.02
C PHE A 280 -28.71 -8.67 8.53
N SER A 281 -28.00 -9.25 7.58
CA SER A 281 -28.04 -10.65 7.18
C SER A 281 -26.98 -11.43 7.97
N ARG A 282 -26.24 -12.37 7.37
CA ARG A 282 -25.15 -13.08 8.06
C ARG A 282 -24.11 -12.10 8.60
N SER A 283 -23.80 -12.18 9.87
CA SER A 283 -22.76 -11.37 10.50
C SER A 283 -22.26 -12.02 11.79
N PRO A 284 -20.95 -11.99 12.10
CA PRO A 284 -20.44 -12.40 13.40
C PRO A 284 -20.87 -11.46 14.53
N LEU A 285 -21.51 -10.33 14.22
CA LEU A 285 -22.10 -9.40 15.18
C LEU A 285 -23.54 -9.76 15.54
N THR A 286 -24.12 -10.77 14.87
CA THR A 286 -25.50 -11.23 15.06
C THR A 286 -25.52 -12.77 15.12
N ASP A 287 -26.66 -13.35 15.53
CA ASP A 287 -26.86 -14.81 15.55
C ASP A 287 -27.31 -15.39 14.18
N ILE A 288 -27.18 -14.60 13.10
CA ILE A 288 -27.58 -15.02 11.76
C ILE A 288 -26.42 -15.74 11.08
N GLU A 289 -26.53 -17.05 10.88
CA GLU A 289 -25.45 -17.91 10.36
C GLU A 289 -25.37 -17.97 8.83
N HIS A 290 -26.46 -17.66 8.11
CA HIS A 290 -26.53 -17.78 6.66
C HIS A 290 -26.75 -16.44 5.97
N CYS A 291 -26.05 -16.25 4.85
CA CYS A 291 -26.24 -15.07 4.01
C CYS A 291 -27.55 -15.17 3.23
N ALA A 292 -28.39 -14.13 3.27
CA ALA A 292 -29.57 -14.06 2.45
C ALA A 292 -29.19 -14.08 0.96
N PRO A 293 -29.90 -14.87 0.10
CA PRO A 293 -29.54 -14.98 -1.32
C PRO A 293 -29.65 -13.66 -2.11
N ASP A 294 -30.36 -12.69 -1.56
CA ASP A 294 -30.60 -11.37 -2.14
C ASP A 294 -29.94 -10.25 -1.33
N CYS A 295 -28.79 -10.54 -0.70
CA CYS A 295 -28.02 -9.56 0.06
C CYS A 295 -27.50 -8.45 -0.86
N ASP A 296 -27.60 -7.21 -0.40
CA ASP A 296 -27.19 -6.05 -1.20
C ASP A 296 -25.68 -5.81 -1.08
N VAL A 297 -25.16 -5.82 0.15
CA VAL A 297 -23.75 -5.49 0.43
C VAL A 297 -23.12 -6.52 1.35
N GLY A 298 -21.94 -7.01 0.99
CA GLY A 298 -21.10 -7.86 1.82
C GLY A 298 -19.80 -7.15 2.21
N LEU A 299 -19.47 -7.10 3.50
CA LEU A 299 -18.19 -6.64 4.02
C LEU A 299 -17.35 -7.84 4.44
N ILE A 300 -16.20 -8.04 3.83
CA ILE A 300 -15.31 -9.16 4.14
C ILE A 300 -13.97 -8.65 4.66
N GLU A 301 -13.64 -9.00 5.90
CA GLU A 301 -12.30 -8.81 6.45
C GLU A 301 -11.50 -10.12 6.45
N GLY A 302 -10.19 -10.01 6.57
CA GLY A 302 -9.29 -11.16 6.65
C GLY A 302 -8.85 -11.70 5.29
N GLY A 303 -7.72 -12.39 5.28
CA GLY A 303 -7.18 -13.07 4.11
C GLY A 303 -7.71 -14.49 3.96
N VAL A 304 -7.40 -15.15 2.84
CA VAL A 304 -7.75 -16.54 2.57
C VAL A 304 -6.58 -17.45 2.93
N CYS A 305 -6.68 -18.21 4.01
CA CYS A 305 -5.59 -19.06 4.50
C CYS A 305 -5.91 -20.57 4.52
N ASN A 306 -7.18 -20.97 4.31
CA ASN A 306 -7.62 -22.35 4.29
C ASN A 306 -8.78 -22.56 3.31
N THR A 307 -9.19 -23.82 3.14
CA THR A 307 -10.25 -24.20 2.19
C THR A 307 -11.63 -23.69 2.59
N GLU A 308 -11.95 -23.60 3.88
CA GLU A 308 -13.21 -23.06 4.38
C GLU A 308 -13.36 -21.57 4.03
N ASN A 309 -12.27 -20.80 4.15
CA ASN A 309 -12.28 -19.39 3.76
C ASN A 309 -12.66 -19.22 2.28
N ILE A 310 -12.21 -20.12 1.40
CA ILE A 310 -12.56 -20.10 -0.02
C ILE A 310 -14.07 -20.36 -0.21
N GLU A 311 -14.63 -21.33 0.51
CA GLU A 311 -16.05 -21.70 0.41
C GLU A 311 -16.94 -20.57 0.89
N VAL A 312 -16.65 -20.01 2.07
CA VAL A 312 -17.37 -18.87 2.65
C VAL A 312 -17.31 -17.66 1.72
N LEU A 313 -16.13 -17.35 1.17
CA LEU A 313 -15.97 -16.22 0.28
C LEU A 313 -16.77 -16.37 -1.02
N LYS A 314 -16.83 -17.58 -1.58
CA LYS A 314 -17.66 -17.90 -2.76
C LYS A 314 -19.15 -17.79 -2.46
N GLU A 315 -19.59 -18.23 -1.26
CA GLU A 315 -20.97 -18.06 -0.81
C GLU A 315 -21.37 -16.58 -0.75
N PHE A 316 -20.51 -15.75 -0.12
CA PHE A 316 -20.75 -14.30 -0.07
C PHE A 316 -20.80 -13.66 -1.45
N ARG A 317 -19.88 -14.04 -2.37
CA ARG A 317 -19.91 -13.52 -3.74
C ARG A 317 -21.18 -13.91 -4.51
N ALA A 318 -21.69 -15.10 -4.26
CA ALA A 318 -22.92 -15.57 -4.89
C ALA A 318 -24.17 -14.89 -4.33
N SER A 319 -24.15 -14.50 -3.06
CA SER A 319 -25.31 -13.95 -2.35
C SER A 319 -25.39 -12.44 -2.38
N CYS A 320 -24.24 -11.73 -2.44
CA CYS A 320 -24.19 -10.28 -2.36
C CYS A 320 -24.07 -9.62 -3.74
N LYS A 321 -24.83 -8.56 -3.98
CA LYS A 321 -24.73 -7.74 -5.20
C LYS A 321 -23.40 -7.00 -5.26
N ILE A 322 -23.02 -6.36 -4.15
CA ILE A 322 -21.77 -5.62 -3.95
C ILE A 322 -20.95 -6.34 -2.89
N LEU A 323 -19.66 -6.57 -3.14
CA LEU A 323 -18.73 -7.15 -2.20
C LEU A 323 -17.54 -6.22 -1.98
N ILE A 324 -17.29 -5.91 -0.71
CA ILE A 324 -16.25 -4.96 -0.27
C ILE A 324 -15.17 -5.72 0.50
N ALA A 325 -13.93 -5.60 0.04
CA ALA A 325 -12.75 -6.05 0.78
C ALA A 325 -12.41 -5.02 1.86
N VAL A 326 -12.39 -5.45 3.11
CA VAL A 326 -12.17 -4.57 4.26
C VAL A 326 -10.85 -4.90 4.94
N GLY A 327 -10.01 -3.89 5.06
CA GLY A 327 -8.75 -3.98 5.77
C GLY A 327 -7.61 -4.64 5.00
N SER A 328 -6.39 -4.40 5.46
CA SER A 328 -5.17 -4.86 4.80
C SER A 328 -5.10 -6.37 4.61
N CYS A 329 -5.68 -7.17 5.54
CA CYS A 329 -5.69 -8.63 5.42
C CYS A 329 -6.49 -9.09 4.19
N ALA A 330 -7.65 -8.50 3.93
CA ALA A 330 -8.48 -8.83 2.78
C ALA A 330 -7.86 -8.33 1.45
N ILE A 331 -7.16 -7.19 1.48
CA ILE A 331 -6.68 -6.47 0.29
C ILE A 331 -5.32 -6.94 -0.19
N ASN A 332 -4.38 -7.19 0.73
CA ASN A 332 -2.99 -7.56 0.40
C ASN A 332 -2.45 -8.73 1.23
N GLY A 333 -3.33 -9.42 1.94
CA GLY A 333 -2.96 -10.53 2.82
C GLY A 333 -2.57 -10.11 4.25
N GLY A 334 -2.15 -8.85 4.45
CA GLY A 334 -1.87 -8.25 5.76
C GLY A 334 -0.98 -9.08 6.68
N VAL A 335 -1.31 -9.07 7.98
CA VAL A 335 -0.58 -9.85 9.02
C VAL A 335 -0.56 -11.34 8.70
N PRO A 336 -1.67 -12.00 8.32
CA PRO A 336 -1.66 -13.43 7.98
C PRO A 336 -0.67 -13.80 6.88
N ALA A 337 -0.45 -12.91 5.89
CA ALA A 337 0.47 -13.17 4.78
C ALA A 337 1.96 -13.06 5.15
N VAL A 338 2.30 -12.63 6.36
CA VAL A 338 3.70 -12.64 6.84
C VAL A 338 4.28 -14.06 6.77
N ARG A 339 3.45 -15.09 7.04
CA ARG A 339 3.87 -16.49 6.91
C ARG A 339 4.19 -16.91 5.47
N ASN A 340 3.80 -16.15 4.45
CA ASN A 340 4.08 -16.48 3.05
C ASN A 340 5.58 -16.54 2.72
N SER A 341 6.42 -15.97 3.57
CA SER A 341 7.89 -16.07 3.49
C SER A 341 8.45 -17.36 4.15
N ILE A 342 7.61 -18.15 4.81
CA ILE A 342 7.99 -19.37 5.53
C ILE A 342 7.23 -20.55 4.90
N ASP A 343 7.87 -21.72 4.89
CA ASP A 343 7.20 -22.94 4.46
C ASP A 343 6.06 -23.31 5.42
N VAL A 344 4.90 -23.69 4.88
CA VAL A 344 3.73 -24.01 5.71
C VAL A 344 3.98 -25.23 6.60
N GLU A 345 4.77 -26.20 6.13
CA GLU A 345 5.11 -27.37 6.93
C GLU A 345 6.00 -27.00 8.12
N GLU A 346 6.94 -26.05 7.94
CA GLU A 346 7.75 -25.49 9.04
C GLU A 346 6.86 -24.81 10.08
N CYS A 347 5.90 -23.99 9.64
CA CYS A 347 4.94 -23.35 10.54
C CYS A 347 4.09 -24.38 11.32
N LEU A 348 3.63 -25.44 10.65
CA LEU A 348 2.85 -26.50 11.29
C LEU A 348 3.70 -27.30 12.28
N ARG A 349 4.95 -27.59 11.95
CA ARG A 349 5.87 -28.27 12.86
C ARG A 349 6.14 -27.44 14.11
N GLU A 350 6.44 -26.17 13.95
CA GLU A 350 6.68 -25.25 15.09
C GLU A 350 5.44 -25.19 16.00
N ALA A 351 4.23 -25.09 15.42
CA ALA A 351 3.00 -24.96 16.20
C ALA A 351 2.58 -26.26 16.92
N TYR A 352 2.72 -27.42 16.24
CA TYR A 352 2.12 -28.66 16.71
C TYR A 352 3.10 -29.77 17.10
N ILE A 353 4.40 -29.66 16.74
CA ILE A 353 5.41 -30.65 17.03
C ILE A 353 6.47 -30.09 17.99
N ASP A 354 7.12 -28.99 17.60
CA ASP A 354 8.31 -28.46 18.27
C ASP A 354 7.97 -27.31 19.26
N GLY A 355 6.68 -26.90 19.33
CA GLY A 355 6.22 -25.79 20.18
C GLY A 355 6.42 -26.04 21.68
N ILE A 356 6.73 -24.98 22.41
CA ILE A 356 6.91 -25.05 23.88
C ILE A 356 5.60 -25.51 24.54
N GLY A 357 5.67 -26.60 25.31
CA GLY A 357 4.52 -27.14 26.06
C GLY A 357 3.64 -28.13 25.27
N VAL A 358 4.04 -28.51 24.07
CA VAL A 358 3.33 -29.56 23.30
C VAL A 358 3.53 -30.92 23.96
N ALA A 359 2.47 -31.46 24.56
CA ALA A 359 2.52 -32.75 25.27
C ALA A 359 2.36 -33.95 24.33
N ASN A 360 1.59 -33.83 23.27
CA ASN A 360 1.33 -34.89 22.28
C ASN A 360 1.57 -34.34 20.87
N PRO A 361 2.82 -34.34 20.39
CA PRO A 361 3.18 -33.74 19.12
C PRO A 361 2.51 -34.47 17.94
N LYS A 362 1.54 -33.82 17.31
CA LYS A 362 0.84 -34.33 16.13
C LYS A 362 0.24 -33.18 15.32
N ILE A 363 0.53 -33.14 14.04
CA ILE A 363 -0.16 -32.22 13.12
C ILE A 363 -1.60 -32.73 12.94
N PRO A 364 -2.62 -31.89 13.19
CA PRO A 364 -4.02 -32.27 12.99
C PRO A 364 -4.31 -32.62 11.53
N THR A 365 -4.95 -33.76 11.30
CA THR A 365 -5.28 -34.26 9.93
C THR A 365 -6.71 -34.77 9.83
N ASP A 366 -7.60 -34.32 10.72
CA ASP A 366 -9.01 -34.74 10.68
C ASP A 366 -9.71 -34.18 9.45
N LYS A 367 -10.69 -34.89 8.92
CA LYS A 367 -11.46 -34.49 7.73
C LYS A 367 -12.34 -33.24 7.96
N GLU A 368 -12.70 -32.99 9.22
CA GLU A 368 -13.51 -31.83 9.61
C GLU A 368 -12.66 -30.54 9.75
N ILE A 369 -11.33 -30.68 9.74
CA ILE A 369 -10.43 -29.53 9.82
C ILE A 369 -10.15 -29.01 8.41
N PRO A 370 -10.42 -27.72 8.13
CA PRO A 370 -10.11 -27.11 6.83
C PRO A 370 -8.62 -27.23 6.50
N HIS A 371 -8.29 -27.58 5.26
CA HIS A 371 -6.91 -27.64 4.82
C HIS A 371 -6.30 -26.24 4.76
N ILE A 372 -5.15 -26.06 5.42
CA ILE A 372 -4.38 -24.83 5.33
C ILE A 372 -3.77 -24.70 3.93
N LEU A 373 -3.88 -23.52 3.33
CA LEU A 373 -3.28 -23.23 2.04
C LEU A 373 -1.76 -22.98 2.21
N GLU A 374 -1.00 -23.25 1.19
CA GLU A 374 0.45 -23.00 1.19
C GLU A 374 0.75 -21.50 1.38
N LYS A 375 -0.05 -20.65 0.76
CA LYS A 375 0.05 -19.19 0.89
C LYS A 375 -1.27 -18.60 1.37
N VAL A 376 -1.19 -17.47 2.06
CA VAL A 376 -2.34 -16.61 2.35
C VAL A 376 -2.56 -15.69 1.16
N HIS A 377 -3.79 -15.66 0.68
CA HIS A 377 -4.17 -14.86 -0.49
C HIS A 377 -5.07 -13.69 -0.09
N PRO A 378 -4.92 -12.53 -0.75
CA PRO A 378 -5.95 -11.50 -0.76
C PRO A 378 -7.25 -12.05 -1.35
N ILE A 379 -8.39 -11.54 -0.88
CA ILE A 379 -9.69 -12.11 -1.30
C ILE A 379 -10.02 -11.88 -2.78
N HIS A 380 -9.47 -10.83 -3.39
CA HIS A 380 -9.67 -10.53 -4.82
C HIS A 380 -8.96 -11.51 -5.78
N GLU A 381 -8.02 -12.32 -5.28
CA GLU A 381 -7.42 -13.41 -6.06
C GLU A 381 -8.37 -14.62 -6.18
N ILE A 382 -9.39 -14.72 -5.33
CA ILE A 382 -10.34 -15.84 -5.29
C ILE A 382 -11.67 -15.46 -5.95
N VAL A 383 -12.22 -14.28 -5.64
CA VAL A 383 -13.49 -13.80 -6.20
C VAL A 383 -13.40 -12.34 -6.64
N LYS A 384 -14.32 -11.91 -7.51
CA LYS A 384 -14.43 -10.51 -7.90
C LYS A 384 -14.87 -9.66 -6.71
N ILE A 385 -14.12 -8.61 -6.42
CA ILE A 385 -14.42 -7.58 -5.43
C ILE A 385 -14.83 -6.31 -6.16
N ASP A 386 -15.83 -5.62 -5.65
CA ASP A 386 -16.38 -4.41 -6.26
C ASP A 386 -15.73 -3.14 -5.66
N TYR A 387 -15.50 -3.11 -4.34
CA TYR A 387 -14.86 -1.98 -3.65
C TYR A 387 -13.82 -2.45 -2.63
N PHE A 388 -12.92 -1.55 -2.26
CA PHE A 388 -11.83 -1.82 -1.32
C PHE A 388 -11.77 -0.72 -0.27
N LEU A 389 -11.76 -1.11 1.00
CA LEU A 389 -11.65 -0.23 2.16
C LEU A 389 -10.35 -0.56 2.91
N PRO A 390 -9.23 0.10 2.58
CA PRO A 390 -7.93 -0.21 3.16
C PRO A 390 -7.78 0.35 4.58
N GLY A 391 -6.94 -0.29 5.37
CA GLY A 391 -6.58 0.08 6.74
C GLY A 391 -6.19 -1.15 7.57
N CYS A 392 -5.59 -0.94 8.74
CA CYS A 392 -5.31 -2.03 9.68
C CYS A 392 -5.55 -1.59 11.14
N PRO A 393 -6.84 -1.41 11.50
CA PRO A 393 -8.06 -1.47 10.69
C PRO A 393 -8.32 -0.18 9.89
N PRO A 394 -9.27 -0.17 8.93
CA PRO A 394 -9.78 1.08 8.39
C PRO A 394 -10.38 1.94 9.50
N PRO A 395 -10.23 3.27 9.50
CA PRO A 395 -10.86 4.10 10.52
C PRO A 395 -12.40 4.07 10.42
N ALA A 396 -13.09 4.24 11.55
CA ALA A 396 -14.56 4.21 11.65
C ALA A 396 -15.22 5.18 10.65
N ASP A 397 -14.66 6.36 10.49
CA ASP A 397 -15.12 7.37 9.55
C ASP A 397 -15.06 6.91 8.08
N ALA A 398 -14.10 6.05 7.72
CA ALA A 398 -14.04 5.46 6.38
C ALA A 398 -15.18 4.46 6.15
N PHE A 399 -15.55 3.65 7.14
CA PHE A 399 -16.73 2.79 7.08
C PHE A 399 -18.00 3.62 6.88
N TRP A 400 -18.15 4.70 7.67
CA TRP A 400 -19.30 5.59 7.56
C TRP A 400 -19.41 6.19 6.17
N GLN A 401 -18.31 6.73 5.63
CA GLN A 401 -18.30 7.35 4.30
C GLN A 401 -18.66 6.34 3.20
N VAL A 402 -18.13 5.12 3.27
CA VAL A 402 -18.40 4.07 2.28
C VAL A 402 -19.86 3.63 2.33
N LEU A 403 -20.38 3.34 3.51
CA LEU A 403 -21.74 2.83 3.67
C LEU A 403 -22.79 3.90 3.30
N THR A 404 -22.62 5.13 3.77
CA THR A 404 -23.55 6.22 3.45
C THR A 404 -23.49 6.61 1.98
N GLY A 405 -22.31 6.60 1.35
CA GLY A 405 -22.16 6.81 -0.08
C GLY A 405 -22.91 5.74 -0.91
N LEU A 406 -22.79 4.46 -0.53
CA LEU A 406 -23.52 3.35 -1.17
C LEU A 406 -25.04 3.51 -1.00
N LEU A 407 -25.51 3.87 0.21
CA LEU A 407 -26.94 4.09 0.47
C LEU A 407 -27.50 5.27 -0.33
N ALA A 408 -26.68 6.29 -0.57
CA ALA A 408 -27.04 7.43 -1.41
C ALA A 408 -26.93 7.16 -2.92
N GLY A 409 -26.33 6.02 -3.32
CA GLY A 409 -26.05 5.70 -4.72
C GLY A 409 -24.93 6.57 -5.32
N GLU A 410 -24.05 7.10 -4.49
CA GLU A 410 -22.89 7.89 -4.89
C GLU A 410 -21.69 6.99 -5.25
N GLU A 411 -20.78 7.50 -6.06
CA GLU A 411 -19.49 6.85 -6.29
C GLU A 411 -18.64 6.93 -5.03
N ILE A 412 -18.04 5.81 -4.64
CA ILE A 412 -17.24 5.74 -3.41
C ILE A 412 -15.83 6.25 -3.72
N GLU A 413 -15.50 7.40 -3.18
CA GLU A 413 -14.14 7.92 -3.14
C GLU A 413 -13.73 8.16 -1.68
N LEU A 414 -12.63 7.53 -1.25
CA LEU A 414 -12.05 7.80 0.07
C LEU A 414 -11.21 9.08 0.00
N SER A 415 -11.41 9.96 0.98
CA SER A 415 -10.55 11.12 1.14
C SER A 415 -9.12 10.71 1.53
N TYR A 416 -8.15 11.59 1.25
CA TYR A 416 -6.72 11.31 1.49
C TYR A 416 -6.43 10.96 2.95
N ASP A 417 -7.09 11.62 3.89
CA ASP A 417 -6.97 11.41 5.34
C ASP A 417 -7.56 10.08 5.82
N LEU A 418 -8.54 9.53 5.10
CA LEU A 418 -9.15 8.22 5.39
C LEU A 418 -8.49 7.06 4.64
N LEU A 419 -7.58 7.34 3.71
CA LEU A 419 -6.90 6.33 2.92
C LEU A 419 -5.62 5.89 3.62
N HIS A 420 -5.65 4.75 4.32
CA HIS A 420 -4.53 4.16 5.05
C HIS A 420 -4.29 2.72 4.64
N PHE A 421 -3.04 2.24 4.78
CA PHE A 421 -2.68 0.80 4.65
C PHE A 421 -2.19 0.22 5.97
N ASP A 422 -2.06 1.05 6.99
CA ASP A 422 -1.63 0.78 8.37
C ASP A 422 -2.73 1.10 9.37
#